data_8df63be29fd5232f52cf047b26e9e7f6
#
_entry.id   8df63be29fd5232f52cf047b26e9e7f6
#
_cell.length_a   1.000
_cell.length_b   1.000
_cell.length_c   1.000
_cell.angle_alpha   90.00
_cell.angle_beta   90.00
_cell.angle_gamma   90.00
#
_symmetry.space_group_name_H-M   'P 1'
#
loop_
_entity.id
_entity.type
_entity.pdbx_description
1 polymer ?
#
loop_
_entity_poly.entity_id
_entity_poly.type
_entity_poly.pdbx_seq_one_letter_code
_entity_poly.pdbx_strand_id
1 'polypeptide(L)'
;MNKDIDQVFWPTWLAVSQLRGGLEVDDGAAFYRRACQWVDSARNALRDLGYSEHSVEHMLYTQCALLDESVLNRNRQDSGYITWLATPLQARYFNTTNAGEELWERIRTVLREPVPDTAVLTCFYRAITLGFVGRYREQGDERREDVLEALSTQAMHFKLKHDSPVIMRASGFSGGKRRWWLAWIVGVLALGALWLTFSHVLQGQIAQLIGQG
;
A
#
# COMPACT_ATOMS: atom_id res chain seq x y z
N MET A 1 -11.98 -13.26 24.39
CA MET A 1 -11.66 -11.82 24.24
C MET A 1 -10.89 -11.69 22.93
N ASN A 2 -11.55 -11.19 21.89
CA ASN A 2 -10.95 -11.11 20.55
C ASN A 2 -9.88 -10.01 20.59
N LYS A 3 -8.63 -10.43 20.55
CA LYS A 3 -7.46 -9.53 20.60
C LYS A 3 -7.32 -8.92 19.23
N ASP A 4 -7.55 -7.63 19.12
CA ASP A 4 -7.60 -6.94 17.86
C ASP A 4 -6.19 -6.75 17.30
N ILE A 5 -5.76 -7.72 16.46
CA ILE A 5 -4.47 -7.70 15.77
C ILE A 5 -4.34 -6.46 14.89
N ASP A 6 -5.44 -6.03 14.29
CA ASP A 6 -5.42 -4.82 13.48
C ASP A 6 -5.06 -3.58 14.31
N GLN A 7 -5.46 -3.53 15.59
CA GLN A 7 -5.10 -2.43 16.48
C GLN A 7 -3.61 -2.42 16.82
N VAL A 8 -3.02 -3.58 17.08
CA VAL A 8 -1.59 -3.71 17.38
C VAL A 8 -0.73 -3.25 16.21
N PHE A 9 -1.10 -3.64 14.99
CA PHE A 9 -0.33 -3.35 13.79
C PHE A 9 -0.83 -2.12 13.01
N TRP A 10 -1.83 -1.39 13.51
CA TRP A 10 -2.42 -0.24 12.83
C TRP A 10 -1.40 0.78 12.30
N PRO A 11 -0.38 1.20 13.09
CA PRO A 11 0.63 2.14 12.60
C PRO A 11 1.37 1.62 11.37
N THR A 12 1.67 0.31 11.34
CA THR A 12 2.32 -0.36 10.22
C THR A 12 1.41 -0.42 9.00
N TRP A 13 0.16 -0.84 9.17
CA TRP A 13 -0.81 -0.93 8.07
C TRP A 13 -1.04 0.43 7.41
N LEU A 14 -1.13 1.48 8.22
CA LEU A 14 -1.29 2.85 7.74
C LEU A 14 -0.06 3.32 6.97
N ALA A 15 1.14 3.13 7.51
CA ALA A 15 2.39 3.51 6.86
C ALA A 15 2.58 2.80 5.52
N VAL A 16 2.32 1.49 5.46
CA VAL A 16 2.38 0.69 4.22
C VAL A 16 1.39 1.22 3.18
N SER A 17 0.16 1.51 3.59
CA SER A 17 -0.86 2.06 2.70
C SER A 17 -0.45 3.42 2.13
N GLN A 18 0.16 4.28 2.95
CA GLN A 18 0.67 5.58 2.55
C GLN A 18 1.86 5.45 1.57
N LEU A 19 2.82 4.59 1.87
CA LEU A 19 3.98 4.33 0.99
C LEU A 19 3.53 3.83 -0.38
N ARG A 20 2.56 2.91 -0.41
CA ARG A 20 1.97 2.41 -1.66
C ARG A 20 1.12 3.45 -2.38
N GLY A 21 0.54 4.39 -1.63
CA GLY A 21 -0.14 5.58 -2.17
C GLY A 21 0.80 6.64 -2.74
N GLY A 22 2.12 6.43 -2.66
CA GLY A 22 3.12 7.33 -3.22
C GLY A 22 3.70 8.34 -2.22
N LEU A 23 3.50 8.12 -0.90
CA LEU A 23 4.14 8.97 0.12
C LEU A 23 5.66 8.93 -0.04
N GLU A 24 6.26 10.12 -0.08
CA GLU A 24 7.71 10.31 -0.07
C GLU A 24 8.24 10.35 1.37
N VAL A 25 9.40 9.77 1.59
CA VAL A 25 10.05 9.73 2.90
C VAL A 25 11.24 10.70 2.87
N ASP A 26 11.02 11.91 3.40
CA ASP A 26 12.04 12.97 3.42
C ASP A 26 13.15 12.69 4.45
N ASP A 27 12.78 12.17 5.63
CA ASP A 27 13.71 11.75 6.67
C ASP A 27 13.66 10.23 6.87
N GLY A 28 14.47 9.51 6.11
CA GLY A 28 14.57 8.05 6.16
C GLY A 28 15.03 7.55 7.54
N ALA A 29 15.95 8.24 8.19
CA ALA A 29 16.44 7.84 9.51
C ALA A 29 15.38 7.97 10.60
N ALA A 30 14.58 9.04 10.58
CA ALA A 30 13.46 9.20 11.51
C ALA A 30 12.36 8.16 11.25
N PHE A 31 12.05 7.91 9.98
CA PHE A 31 11.06 6.91 9.60
C PHE A 31 11.50 5.50 10.00
N TYR A 32 12.77 5.14 9.79
CA TYR A 32 13.34 3.86 10.20
C TYR A 32 13.28 3.67 11.73
N ARG A 33 13.70 4.69 12.51
CA ARG A 33 13.57 4.64 13.98
C ARG A 33 12.13 4.41 14.43
N ARG A 34 11.17 5.07 13.77
CA ARG A 34 9.74 4.90 14.06
C ARG A 34 9.26 3.49 13.72
N ALA A 35 9.69 2.92 12.60
CA ALA A 35 9.38 1.54 12.23
C ALA A 35 9.94 0.55 13.27
N CYS A 36 11.17 0.73 13.75
CA CYS A 36 11.71 -0.07 14.85
C CYS A 36 10.84 0.04 16.11
N GLN A 37 10.40 1.25 16.48
CA GLN A 37 9.50 1.45 17.62
C GLN A 37 8.17 0.71 17.45
N TRP A 38 7.62 0.67 16.23
CA TRP A 38 6.39 -0.09 15.97
C TRP A 38 6.60 -1.59 16.14
N VAL A 39 7.74 -2.14 15.69
CA VAL A 39 8.07 -3.57 15.88
C VAL A 39 8.21 -3.89 17.37
N ASP A 40 8.96 -3.07 18.11
CA ASP A 40 9.18 -3.27 19.54
C ASP A 40 7.87 -3.12 20.35
N SER A 41 7.04 -2.13 20.01
CA SER A 41 5.74 -1.92 20.64
C SER A 41 4.77 -3.08 20.34
N ALA A 42 4.76 -3.58 19.11
CA ALA A 42 3.95 -4.73 18.73
C ALA A 42 4.38 -5.99 19.49
N ARG A 43 5.69 -6.22 19.64
CA ARG A 43 6.23 -7.34 20.44
C ARG A 43 5.70 -7.31 21.86
N ASN A 44 5.80 -6.17 22.53
CA ASN A 44 5.35 -6.02 23.91
C ASN A 44 3.83 -6.20 24.00
N ALA A 45 3.06 -5.54 23.14
CA ALA A 45 1.60 -5.65 23.13
C ALA A 45 1.13 -7.10 22.89
N LEU A 46 1.76 -7.85 21.98
CA LEU A 46 1.43 -9.25 21.71
C LEU A 46 1.72 -10.15 22.92
N ARG A 47 2.85 -9.93 23.60
CA ARG A 47 3.19 -10.65 24.83
C ARG A 47 2.23 -10.34 25.96
N ASP A 48 1.89 -9.07 26.18
CA ASP A 48 0.92 -8.62 27.18
C ASP A 48 -0.49 -9.22 26.90
N LEU A 49 -0.82 -9.40 25.63
CA LEU A 49 -2.01 -10.08 25.20
C LEU A 49 -1.93 -11.61 25.39
N GLY A 50 -0.77 -12.18 25.77
CA GLY A 50 -0.56 -13.61 26.06
C GLY A 50 -0.46 -14.48 24.83
N TYR A 51 -0.01 -13.95 23.68
CA TYR A 51 0.36 -14.78 22.52
C TYR A 51 1.63 -15.58 22.82
N SER A 52 1.74 -16.77 22.23
CA SER A 52 2.96 -17.59 22.32
C SER A 52 4.12 -16.89 21.60
N GLU A 53 5.35 -17.13 22.05
CA GLU A 53 6.55 -16.57 21.36
C GLU A 53 6.58 -17.01 19.88
N HIS A 54 6.13 -18.20 19.57
CA HIS A 54 6.01 -18.70 18.20
C HIS A 54 5.05 -17.83 17.37
N SER A 55 3.84 -17.55 17.89
CA SER A 55 2.88 -16.66 17.22
C SER A 55 3.41 -15.24 17.10
N VAL A 56 4.05 -14.72 18.17
CA VAL A 56 4.66 -13.39 18.18
C VAL A 56 5.74 -13.29 17.09
N GLU A 57 6.61 -14.29 16.98
CA GLU A 57 7.68 -14.31 15.98
C GLU A 57 7.11 -14.26 14.55
N HIS A 58 6.11 -15.07 14.22
CA HIS A 58 5.48 -15.04 12.91
C HIS A 58 4.86 -13.69 12.57
N MET A 59 4.16 -13.08 13.53
CA MET A 59 3.49 -11.79 13.33
C MET A 59 4.51 -10.65 13.15
N LEU A 60 5.58 -10.63 13.95
CA LEU A 60 6.64 -9.62 13.82
C LEU A 60 7.46 -9.81 12.54
N TYR A 61 7.73 -11.05 12.16
CA TYR A 61 8.37 -11.34 10.88
C TYR A 61 7.57 -10.79 9.71
N THR A 62 6.26 -11.00 9.74
CA THR A 62 5.32 -10.48 8.74
C THR A 62 5.35 -8.96 8.67
N GLN A 63 5.38 -8.29 9.83
CA GLN A 63 5.48 -6.85 9.91
C GLN A 63 6.76 -6.32 9.27
N CYS A 64 7.91 -6.92 9.61
CA CYS A 64 9.20 -6.52 9.07
C CYS A 64 9.27 -6.77 7.56
N ALA A 65 8.86 -7.95 7.09
CA ALA A 65 8.85 -8.30 5.67
C ALA A 65 7.98 -7.34 4.83
N LEU A 66 6.79 -7.01 5.32
CA LEU A 66 5.88 -6.09 4.64
C LEU A 66 6.43 -4.65 4.58
N LEU A 67 7.01 -4.14 5.68
CA LEU A 67 7.64 -2.83 5.71
C LEU A 67 8.84 -2.76 4.78
N ASP A 68 9.74 -3.75 4.86
CA ASP A 68 10.93 -3.81 4.02
C ASP A 68 10.55 -3.82 2.53
N GLU A 69 9.61 -4.66 2.14
CA GLU A 69 9.13 -4.71 0.77
C GLU A 69 8.46 -3.39 0.34
N SER A 70 7.66 -2.81 1.23
CA SER A 70 6.94 -1.58 0.93
C SER A 70 7.86 -0.36 0.77
N VAL A 71 9.04 -0.38 1.36
CA VAL A 71 10.04 0.69 1.19
C VAL A 71 10.97 0.39 0.03
N LEU A 72 11.46 -0.84 -0.10
CA LEU A 72 12.50 -1.20 -1.07
C LEU A 72 11.97 -1.48 -2.48
N ASN A 73 10.74 -1.98 -2.63
CA ASN A 73 10.18 -2.36 -3.93
C ASN A 73 9.28 -1.28 -4.56
N ARG A 74 9.15 -0.11 -3.94
CA ARG A 74 8.50 1.03 -4.59
C ARG A 74 9.45 1.66 -5.62
N ASN A 75 8.91 2.17 -6.69
CA ASN A 75 9.69 2.75 -7.79
C ASN A 75 10.19 4.16 -7.42
N ARG A 76 10.86 4.30 -6.26
CA ARG A 76 11.34 5.57 -5.70
C ARG A 76 12.55 5.35 -4.81
N GLN A 77 13.63 6.09 -5.09
CA GLN A 77 14.89 6.03 -4.35
C GLN A 77 15.07 7.28 -3.48
N ASP A 78 14.14 7.48 -2.54
CA ASP A 78 14.21 8.57 -1.56
C ASP A 78 15.09 8.23 -0.34
N SER A 79 15.14 9.13 0.64
CA SER A 79 15.89 8.96 1.88
C SER A 79 15.49 7.68 2.64
N GLY A 80 14.21 7.29 2.58
CA GLY A 80 13.72 6.04 3.15
C GLY A 80 14.36 4.82 2.50
N TYR A 81 14.36 4.76 1.17
CA TYR A 81 14.97 3.67 0.41
C TYR A 81 16.46 3.50 0.76
N ILE A 82 17.23 4.61 0.78
CA ILE A 82 18.67 4.57 1.08
C ILE A 82 18.92 4.03 2.50
N THR A 83 18.13 4.48 3.48
CA THR A 83 18.25 4.03 4.86
C THR A 83 17.94 2.54 5.01
N TRP A 84 16.86 2.07 4.37
CA TRP A 84 16.44 0.66 4.42
C TRP A 84 17.40 -0.28 3.70
N LEU A 85 17.99 0.18 2.59
CA LEU A 85 18.95 -0.61 1.83
C LEU A 85 20.18 -0.97 2.67
N ALA A 86 20.61 -0.06 3.57
CA ALA A 86 21.75 -0.30 4.46
C ALA A 86 21.45 -1.37 5.53
N THR A 87 20.24 -1.39 6.07
CA THR A 87 19.85 -2.34 7.12
C THR A 87 18.33 -2.58 7.08
N PRO A 88 17.86 -3.56 6.32
CA PRO A 88 16.44 -3.96 6.36
C PRO A 88 16.01 -4.41 7.76
N LEU A 89 14.74 -4.23 8.11
CA LEU A 89 14.20 -4.64 9.42
C LEU A 89 14.35 -6.16 9.63
N GLN A 90 14.15 -6.97 8.60
CA GLN A 90 14.34 -8.40 8.67
C GLN A 90 15.80 -8.78 9.03
N ALA A 91 16.78 -8.03 8.53
CA ALA A 91 18.18 -8.25 8.91
C ALA A 91 18.43 -7.87 10.37
N ARG A 92 17.83 -6.77 10.82
CA ARG A 92 17.98 -6.29 12.19
C ARG A 92 17.34 -7.21 13.24
N TYR A 93 16.12 -7.69 12.97
CA TYR A 93 15.31 -8.42 13.98
C TYR A 93 15.40 -9.94 13.86
N PHE A 94 15.72 -10.46 12.68
CA PHE A 94 15.69 -11.90 12.39
C PHE A 94 16.98 -12.43 11.75
N ASN A 95 17.98 -11.57 11.55
CA ASN A 95 19.27 -11.92 10.94
C ASN A 95 19.12 -12.63 9.57
N THR A 96 18.14 -12.22 8.78
CA THR A 96 17.86 -12.74 7.44
C THR A 96 17.68 -11.61 6.44
N THR A 97 17.91 -11.88 5.16
CA THR A 97 17.66 -10.93 4.06
C THR A 97 16.77 -11.52 2.99
N ASN A 98 16.15 -12.68 3.26
CA ASN A 98 15.35 -13.42 2.29
C ASN A 98 13.85 -13.45 2.66
N ALA A 99 13.31 -12.34 3.20
CA ALA A 99 11.91 -12.30 3.63
C ALA A 99 10.91 -12.59 2.52
N GLY A 100 11.27 -12.25 1.29
CA GLY A 100 10.40 -12.49 0.13
C GLY A 100 10.07 -13.96 -0.11
N GLU A 101 10.96 -14.86 0.27
CA GLU A 101 10.75 -16.30 0.16
C GLU A 101 10.30 -16.91 1.50
N GLU A 102 10.98 -16.54 2.57
CA GLU A 102 10.77 -17.10 3.90
C GLU A 102 9.36 -16.82 4.45
N LEU A 103 8.76 -15.65 4.18
CA LEU A 103 7.40 -15.38 4.63
C LEU A 103 6.39 -16.36 4.00
N TRP A 104 6.55 -16.71 2.73
CA TRP A 104 5.68 -17.69 2.09
C TRP A 104 5.84 -19.10 2.67
N GLU A 105 7.07 -19.50 3.05
CA GLU A 105 7.29 -20.77 3.73
C GLU A 105 6.67 -20.77 5.14
N ARG A 106 6.80 -19.67 5.88
CA ARG A 106 6.14 -19.51 7.19
C ARG A 106 4.61 -19.60 7.07
N ILE A 107 4.02 -18.96 6.07
CA ILE A 107 2.57 -19.05 5.79
C ILE A 107 2.16 -20.51 5.55
N ARG A 108 2.88 -21.24 4.69
CA ARG A 108 2.57 -22.65 4.40
C ARG A 108 2.74 -23.55 5.63
N THR A 109 3.73 -23.26 6.43
CA THR A 109 3.99 -24.03 7.68
C THR A 109 2.82 -23.86 8.63
N VAL A 110 2.42 -22.63 8.92
CA VAL A 110 1.29 -22.35 9.83
C VAL A 110 -0.04 -22.90 9.28
N LEU A 111 -0.29 -22.80 7.97
CA LEU A 111 -1.49 -23.36 7.35
C LEU A 111 -1.60 -24.88 7.48
N ARG A 112 -0.48 -25.59 7.67
CA ARG A 112 -0.43 -27.06 7.86
C ARG A 112 -0.52 -27.48 9.32
N GLU A 113 -0.48 -26.55 10.24
CA GLU A 113 -0.64 -26.87 11.66
C GLU A 113 -2.05 -27.44 11.92
N PRO A 114 -2.18 -28.43 12.82
CA PRO A 114 -3.47 -29.01 13.15
C PRO A 114 -4.47 -27.99 13.74
N VAL A 115 -3.94 -27.00 14.47
CA VAL A 115 -4.71 -25.90 15.07
C VAL A 115 -3.91 -24.61 14.88
N PRO A 116 -3.99 -23.98 13.70
CA PRO A 116 -3.24 -22.78 13.43
C PRO A 116 -3.77 -21.59 14.25
N ASP A 117 -2.86 -20.73 14.70
CA ASP A 117 -3.26 -19.50 15.39
C ASP A 117 -3.91 -18.52 14.40
N THR A 118 -5.21 -18.29 14.61
CA THR A 118 -6.02 -17.42 13.73
C THR A 118 -5.53 -15.97 13.72
N ALA A 119 -4.85 -15.50 14.78
CA ALA A 119 -4.25 -14.17 14.81
C ALA A 119 -3.06 -14.09 13.85
N VAL A 120 -2.23 -15.13 13.79
CA VAL A 120 -1.12 -15.25 12.84
C VAL A 120 -1.64 -15.29 11.41
N LEU A 121 -2.66 -16.13 11.14
CA LEU A 121 -3.28 -16.20 9.82
C LEU A 121 -3.89 -14.85 9.39
N THR A 122 -4.50 -14.12 10.32
CA THR A 122 -5.04 -12.78 10.07
C THR A 122 -3.92 -11.81 9.69
N CYS A 123 -2.79 -11.85 10.40
CA CYS A 123 -1.63 -11.02 10.11
C CYS A 123 -1.05 -11.31 8.71
N PHE A 124 -0.90 -12.58 8.34
CA PHE A 124 -0.48 -12.99 6.99
C PHE A 124 -1.46 -12.50 5.91
N TYR A 125 -2.75 -12.70 6.13
CA TYR A 125 -3.78 -12.24 5.19
C TYR A 125 -3.71 -10.73 4.98
N ARG A 126 -3.55 -9.95 6.07
CA ARG A 126 -3.39 -8.49 5.99
C ARG A 126 -2.15 -8.09 5.19
N ALA A 127 -1.02 -8.74 5.42
CA ALA A 127 0.21 -8.44 4.68
C ALA A 127 0.03 -8.65 3.17
N ILE A 128 -0.57 -9.77 2.76
CA ILE A 128 -0.81 -10.07 1.34
C ILE A 128 -1.82 -9.09 0.73
N THR A 129 -2.90 -8.76 1.44
CA THR A 129 -3.92 -7.80 0.96
C THR A 129 -3.42 -6.37 0.92
N LEU A 130 -2.49 -6.00 1.80
CA LEU A 130 -1.76 -4.73 1.74
C LEU A 130 -0.69 -4.71 0.64
N GLY A 131 -0.52 -5.84 -0.06
CA GLY A 131 0.24 -5.93 -1.30
C GLY A 131 1.62 -6.55 -1.16
N PHE A 132 1.91 -7.32 -0.09
CA PHE A 132 3.11 -8.13 -0.05
C PHE A 132 3.10 -9.14 -1.20
N VAL A 133 4.18 -9.19 -1.96
CA VAL A 133 4.34 -10.06 -3.13
C VAL A 133 5.46 -11.09 -2.91
N GLY A 134 6.58 -10.65 -2.35
CA GLY A 134 7.75 -11.49 -2.14
C GLY A 134 8.25 -12.14 -3.42
N ARG A 135 8.36 -13.47 -3.42
CA ARG A 135 8.83 -14.24 -4.58
C ARG A 135 7.82 -14.36 -5.72
N TYR A 136 6.53 -14.15 -5.46
CA TYR A 136 5.48 -14.25 -6.47
C TYR A 136 5.28 -12.89 -7.17
N ARG A 137 6.30 -12.42 -7.89
CA ARG A 137 6.26 -11.13 -8.60
C ARG A 137 5.46 -11.16 -9.89
N GLU A 138 5.22 -12.33 -10.45
CA GLU A 138 4.42 -12.50 -11.66
C GLU A 138 2.93 -12.38 -11.29
N GLN A 139 2.20 -11.54 -12.04
CA GLN A 139 0.75 -11.45 -11.90
C GLN A 139 0.11 -12.76 -12.36
N GLY A 140 -0.79 -13.33 -11.54
CA GLY A 140 -1.49 -14.56 -11.86
C GLY A 140 -0.74 -15.84 -11.49
N ASP A 141 0.21 -15.79 -10.55
CA ASP A 141 0.76 -17.03 -9.99
C ASP A 141 -0.33 -17.74 -9.18
N GLU A 142 -0.87 -18.82 -9.75
CA GLU A 142 -1.94 -19.64 -9.16
C GLU A 142 -1.63 -20.06 -7.72
N ARG A 143 -0.34 -20.32 -7.43
CA ARG A 143 0.11 -20.69 -6.07
C ARG A 143 -0.08 -19.58 -5.04
N ARG A 144 -0.03 -18.33 -5.46
CA ARG A 144 -0.32 -17.17 -4.60
C ARG A 144 -1.82 -17.08 -4.32
N GLU A 145 -2.63 -17.31 -5.34
CA GLU A 145 -4.09 -17.28 -5.22
C GLU A 145 -4.59 -18.41 -4.34
N ASP A 146 -4.07 -19.62 -4.49
CA ASP A 146 -4.39 -20.77 -3.62
C ASP A 146 -4.11 -20.48 -2.15
N VAL A 147 -2.96 -19.89 -1.84
CA VAL A 147 -2.58 -19.50 -0.47
C VAL A 147 -3.50 -18.39 0.06
N LEU A 148 -3.84 -17.41 -0.77
CA LEU A 148 -4.74 -16.33 -0.39
C LEU A 148 -6.15 -16.86 -0.11
N GLU A 149 -6.65 -17.81 -0.90
CA GLU A 149 -7.94 -18.47 -0.69
C GLU A 149 -7.93 -19.28 0.61
N ALA A 150 -6.88 -20.08 0.84
CA ALA A 150 -6.72 -20.85 2.08
C ALA A 150 -6.69 -19.93 3.31
N LEU A 151 -5.94 -18.83 3.25
CA LEU A 151 -5.89 -17.83 4.32
C LEU A 151 -7.25 -17.15 4.51
N SER A 152 -7.92 -16.76 3.43
CA SER A 152 -9.23 -16.12 3.52
C SER A 152 -10.26 -17.04 4.19
N THR A 153 -10.26 -18.30 3.84
CA THR A 153 -11.16 -19.30 4.41
C THR A 153 -10.89 -19.52 5.89
N GLN A 154 -9.63 -19.66 6.29
CA GLN A 154 -9.26 -19.95 7.68
C GLN A 154 -9.26 -18.69 8.57
N ALA A 155 -8.84 -17.55 8.06
CA ALA A 155 -8.88 -16.29 8.80
C ALA A 155 -10.29 -15.72 8.92
N MET A 156 -11.16 -15.90 7.92
CA MET A 156 -12.54 -15.39 7.92
C MET A 156 -13.53 -16.28 8.66
N HIS A 157 -13.20 -17.51 9.07
CA HIS A 157 -14.03 -18.26 10.02
C HIS A 157 -14.16 -17.54 11.38
N PHE A 158 -13.31 -16.56 11.64
CA PHE A 158 -13.49 -15.56 12.67
C PHE A 158 -14.30 -14.35 12.15
N LYS A 159 -15.55 -14.63 11.79
CA LYS A 159 -16.52 -13.61 11.43
C LYS A 159 -16.52 -12.46 12.41
N LEU A 160 -16.22 -11.29 11.87
CA LEU A 160 -16.91 -10.03 12.09
C LEU A 160 -18.27 -10.20 12.78
N LYS A 161 -18.22 -10.34 14.10
CA LYS A 161 -19.38 -10.10 14.94
C LYS A 161 -19.30 -8.64 15.36
N HIS A 162 -19.37 -7.75 14.39
CA HIS A 162 -19.78 -6.37 14.57
C HIS A 162 -20.18 -5.75 13.24
N ASP A 163 -21.49 -5.59 13.10
CA ASP A 163 -22.11 -4.64 12.21
C ASP A 163 -21.51 -3.24 12.47
N SER A 164 -20.50 -2.91 11.72
CA SER A 164 -20.16 -1.54 11.41
C SER A 164 -19.65 -1.57 9.98
N PRO A 165 -20.41 -1.01 9.02
CA PRO A 165 -19.90 -0.86 7.68
C PRO A 165 -18.75 0.14 7.76
N VAL A 166 -17.52 -0.36 7.87
CA VAL A 166 -16.35 0.41 7.48
C VAL A 166 -16.45 0.54 5.97
N ILE A 167 -17.21 1.53 5.54
CA ILE A 167 -17.16 2.01 4.16
C ILE A 167 -15.76 2.61 4.02
N MET A 168 -14.77 1.78 3.77
CA MET A 168 -13.58 2.23 3.07
C MET A 168 -14.05 2.60 1.66
N ARG A 169 -14.51 3.86 1.52
CA ARG A 169 -14.51 4.49 0.22
C ARG A 169 -13.06 4.44 -0.23
N ALA A 170 -12.72 3.43 -1.00
CA ALA A 170 -11.61 3.54 -1.92
C ALA A 170 -11.92 4.79 -2.74
N SER A 171 -11.35 5.91 -2.33
CA SER A 171 -11.27 7.10 -3.14
C SER A 171 -10.42 6.69 -4.33
N GLY A 172 -11.09 6.14 -5.34
CA GLY A 172 -10.53 5.92 -6.64
C GLY A 172 -10.09 7.28 -7.16
N PHE A 173 -8.82 7.58 -7.03
CA PHE A 173 -8.16 8.74 -7.60
C PHE A 173 -8.03 8.58 -9.14
N SER A 174 -9.10 8.12 -9.79
CA SER A 174 -9.19 8.11 -11.26
C SER A 174 -9.87 9.35 -11.84
N GLY A 175 -10.30 10.30 -10.98
CA GLY A 175 -10.97 11.53 -11.43
C GLY A 175 -10.02 12.61 -11.97
N GLY A 176 -8.71 12.56 -11.68
CA GLY A 176 -7.78 13.61 -12.06
C GLY A 176 -7.52 13.68 -13.58
N LYS A 177 -7.36 12.55 -14.23
CA LYS A 177 -7.08 12.52 -15.68
C LYS A 177 -8.25 13.00 -16.52
N ARG A 178 -9.48 12.65 -16.17
CA ARG A 178 -10.68 13.07 -16.91
C ARG A 178 -10.98 14.56 -16.76
N ARG A 179 -10.77 15.14 -15.57
CA ARG A 179 -10.93 16.60 -15.34
C ARG A 179 -9.83 17.39 -16.03
N TRP A 180 -8.61 16.86 -16.10
CA TRP A 180 -7.50 17.50 -16.81
C TRP A 180 -7.76 17.53 -18.34
N TRP A 181 -8.25 16.45 -18.92
CA TRP A 181 -8.67 16.39 -20.32
C TRP A 181 -9.80 17.37 -20.63
N LEU A 182 -10.79 17.50 -19.76
CA LEU A 182 -11.89 18.47 -19.92
C LEU A 182 -11.36 19.92 -19.88
N ALA A 183 -10.42 20.23 -19.01
CA ALA A 183 -9.78 21.55 -18.97
C ALA A 183 -9.04 21.88 -20.27
N TRP A 184 -8.35 20.91 -20.88
CA TRP A 184 -7.72 21.09 -22.18
C TRP A 184 -8.71 21.33 -23.32
N ILE A 185 -9.81 20.58 -23.35
CA ILE A 185 -10.88 20.75 -24.36
C ILE A 185 -11.50 22.15 -24.26
N VAL A 186 -11.82 22.61 -23.04
CA VAL A 186 -12.36 23.96 -22.81
C VAL A 186 -11.35 25.04 -23.24
N GLY A 187 -10.07 24.86 -22.95
CA GLY A 187 -9.00 25.77 -23.37
C GLY A 187 -8.88 25.89 -24.90
N VAL A 188 -8.92 24.76 -25.60
CA VAL A 188 -8.86 24.74 -27.08
C VAL A 188 -10.09 25.39 -27.69
N LEU A 189 -11.30 25.14 -27.15
CA LEU A 189 -12.52 25.78 -27.63
C LEU A 189 -12.53 27.30 -27.41
N ALA A 190 -12.02 27.76 -26.26
CA ALA A 190 -11.89 29.19 -25.97
C ALA A 190 -10.93 29.90 -26.94
N LEU A 191 -9.76 29.27 -27.22
CA LEU A 191 -8.80 29.77 -28.20
C LEU A 191 -9.41 29.82 -29.62
N GLY A 192 -10.15 28.78 -30.01
CA GLY A 192 -10.85 28.75 -31.30
C GLY A 192 -11.90 29.86 -31.45
N ALA A 193 -12.70 30.10 -30.41
CA ALA A 193 -13.66 31.17 -30.38
C ALA A 193 -13.01 32.56 -30.46
N LEU A 194 -11.90 32.75 -29.74
CA LEU A 194 -11.15 34.01 -29.78
C LEU A 194 -10.55 34.27 -31.18
N TRP A 195 -10.02 33.23 -31.82
CA TRP A 195 -9.50 33.31 -33.17
C TRP A 195 -10.57 33.66 -34.21
N LEU A 196 -11.77 33.06 -34.13
CA LEU A 196 -12.90 33.35 -35.01
C LEU A 196 -13.38 34.79 -34.84
N THR A 197 -13.53 35.26 -33.59
CA THR A 197 -13.97 36.68 -33.35
C THR A 197 -12.94 37.67 -33.89
N PHE A 198 -11.65 37.38 -33.68
CA PHE A 198 -10.58 38.26 -34.20
C PHE A 198 -10.53 38.26 -35.73
N SER A 199 -10.71 37.08 -36.36
CA SER A 199 -10.77 36.95 -37.83
C SER A 199 -11.96 37.72 -38.41
N HIS A 200 -13.16 37.66 -37.80
CA HIS A 200 -14.31 38.45 -38.24
C HIS A 200 -14.12 39.96 -38.12
N VAL A 201 -13.48 40.44 -37.03
CA VAL A 201 -13.18 41.83 -36.83
C VAL A 201 -12.19 42.33 -37.88
N LEU A 202 -11.16 41.55 -38.17
CA LEU A 202 -10.16 41.91 -39.19
C LEU A 202 -10.79 41.99 -40.61
N GLN A 203 -11.63 41.01 -40.96
CA GLN A 203 -12.33 41.02 -42.24
C GLN A 203 -13.26 42.22 -42.38
N GLY A 204 -13.95 42.62 -41.29
CA GLY A 204 -14.78 43.83 -41.28
C GLY A 204 -13.98 45.11 -41.50
N GLN A 205 -12.80 45.25 -40.92
CA GLN A 205 -11.94 46.39 -41.08
C GLN A 205 -11.33 46.47 -42.50
N ILE A 206 -10.96 45.35 -43.09
CA ILE A 206 -10.46 45.28 -44.45
C ILE A 206 -11.53 45.68 -45.46
N ALA A 207 -12.79 45.21 -45.24
CA ALA A 207 -13.92 45.58 -46.11
C ALA A 207 -14.24 47.09 -46.05
N GLN A 208 -14.12 47.73 -44.90
CA GLN A 208 -14.28 49.19 -44.74
C GLN A 208 -13.19 49.98 -45.44
N LEU A 209 -11.95 49.50 -45.45
CA LEU A 209 -10.84 50.21 -46.13
C LEU A 209 -10.89 50.06 -47.66
N ILE A 210 -11.40 48.98 -48.18
CA ILE A 210 -11.58 48.75 -49.64
C ILE A 210 -12.79 49.48 -50.19
N GLY A 211 -13.80 49.76 -49.38
CA GLY A 211 -15.04 50.46 -49.80
C GLY A 211 -14.95 51.99 -49.78
N GLN A 212 -13.82 52.60 -49.42
CA GLN A 212 -13.59 54.05 -49.38
C GLN A 212 -12.54 54.53 -50.42
N GLY A 213 -12.16 53.66 -51.39
CA GLY A 213 -11.25 54.01 -52.47
C GLY A 213 -11.94 54.22 -53.81
#